data_ac8b08fac954c577a8c50dc2b8e291a3
#
_entry.id   ac8b08fac954c577a8c50dc2b8e291a3
#
_cell.length_a   1.000
_cell.length_b   1.000
_cell.length_c   1.000
_cell.angle_alpha   90.00
_cell.angle_beta   90.00
_cell.angle_gamma   90.00
#
_symmetry.space_group_name_H-M   'P 1'
#
loop_
_entity.id
_entity.type
_entity.pdbx_description
1 polymer ?
#
loop_
_entity_poly.entity_id
_entity_poly.type
_entity_poly.pdbx_seq_one_letter_code
_entity_poly.pdbx_strand_id
1 'polypeptide(L)'
;VRIAAVQASPILFDREATVEKVAALTAEAAAEGARLVLFPEAYVGGYPWGLKFGTAVGGRTPAGRRAWERYWRAAVEVPGPATERLGEAARGSRVHLAVGVVERDAAYSGGTLFCTLLYFGPDGRLLGKHRKLKPTAAERLIWGEGDGSTMPVFDTPVGRVGGLICWENYMPLARMAMYGKGVEVYLAPTADARPRWQSTLQHIALEGRCFVVGCNQYVTRSMYPEDLEEASRAELEAWPDVLCRGGTAIYAPLGEALAGPLYDEEGILTADLDPSEVARGKFDFDAVGHYARPDVFRFQVVESARPPVEYQGRVEGEGTGREGGDPPQGPPSPREAPRAPVDEEHRSL
;
A
#
# COMPACT_ATOMS: atom_id res chain seq x y z
N VAL A 1 -17.09 6.10 -14.43
CA VAL A 1 -15.81 6.78 -14.08
C VAL A 1 -14.66 5.90 -14.52
N ARG A 2 -13.74 6.45 -15.33
CA ARG A 2 -12.57 5.68 -15.81
C ARG A 2 -11.46 5.64 -14.76
N ILE A 3 -10.88 4.46 -14.57
CA ILE A 3 -9.70 4.23 -13.74
C ILE A 3 -8.61 3.52 -14.53
N ALA A 4 -7.37 3.58 -14.04
CA ALA A 4 -6.22 2.91 -14.64
C ALA A 4 -5.40 2.14 -13.61
N ALA A 5 -4.87 0.99 -14.00
CA ALA A 5 -3.86 0.22 -13.27
C ALA A 5 -2.63 0.05 -14.17
N VAL A 6 -1.48 0.49 -13.68
CA VAL A 6 -0.23 0.56 -14.43
C VAL A 6 0.64 -0.65 -14.13
N GLN A 7 0.73 -1.59 -15.07
CA GLN A 7 1.68 -2.68 -15.01
C GLN A 7 3.00 -2.25 -15.64
N ALA A 8 3.97 -1.92 -14.82
CA ALA A 8 5.28 -1.50 -15.28
C ALA A 8 6.37 -1.93 -14.29
N SER A 9 7.62 -1.99 -14.75
CA SER A 9 8.78 -2.12 -13.87
C SER A 9 9.18 -0.76 -13.31
N PRO A 10 9.66 -0.68 -12.06
CA PRO A 10 10.41 0.49 -11.61
C PRO A 10 11.78 0.57 -12.33
N ILE A 11 12.45 1.71 -12.21
CA ILE A 11 13.90 1.78 -12.42
C ILE A 11 14.53 1.35 -11.09
N LEU A 12 14.95 0.08 -11.04
CA LEU A 12 15.36 -0.56 -9.78
C LEU A 12 16.52 0.16 -9.09
N PHE A 13 16.33 0.49 -7.81
CA PHE A 13 17.27 1.23 -6.96
C PHE A 13 17.55 2.68 -7.39
N ASP A 14 16.76 3.22 -8.33
CA ASP A 14 16.77 4.63 -8.70
C ASP A 14 15.38 5.24 -8.40
N ARG A 15 15.30 5.89 -7.22
CA ARG A 15 14.07 6.53 -6.73
C ARG A 15 13.63 7.66 -7.65
N GLU A 16 14.56 8.52 -8.03
CA GLU A 16 14.29 9.72 -8.81
C GLU A 16 13.79 9.34 -10.22
N ALA A 17 14.48 8.46 -10.91
CA ALA A 17 14.06 7.97 -12.22
C ALA A 17 12.71 7.22 -12.16
N THR A 18 12.46 6.47 -11.08
CA THR A 18 11.16 5.80 -10.90
C THR A 18 10.04 6.81 -10.68
N VAL A 19 10.25 7.87 -9.89
CA VAL A 19 9.26 8.94 -9.67
C VAL A 19 8.93 9.66 -10.99
N GLU A 20 9.93 9.97 -11.82
CA GLU A 20 9.68 10.54 -13.15
C GLU A 20 8.92 9.58 -14.07
N LYS A 21 9.20 8.26 -14.01
CA LYS A 21 8.42 7.24 -14.73
C LYS A 21 6.97 7.20 -14.24
N VAL A 22 6.73 7.31 -12.93
CA VAL A 22 5.36 7.44 -12.38
C VAL A 22 4.66 8.67 -12.94
N ALA A 23 5.33 9.82 -12.98
CA ALA A 23 4.75 11.04 -13.49
C ALA A 23 4.35 10.91 -14.98
N ALA A 24 5.24 10.33 -15.81
CA ALA A 24 4.98 10.12 -17.23
C ALA A 24 3.79 9.17 -17.47
N LEU A 25 3.79 8.00 -16.81
CA LEU A 25 2.70 7.00 -16.95
C LEU A 25 1.37 7.50 -16.36
N THR A 26 1.42 8.32 -15.31
CA THR A 26 0.22 8.98 -14.77
C THR A 26 -0.39 9.96 -15.78
N ALA A 27 0.45 10.73 -16.47
CA ALA A 27 -0.01 11.66 -17.50
C ALA A 27 -0.60 10.91 -18.72
N GLU A 28 0.01 9.78 -19.11
CA GLU A 28 -0.51 8.89 -20.17
C GLU A 28 -1.89 8.32 -19.80
N ALA A 29 -2.03 7.73 -18.62
CA ALA A 29 -3.31 7.22 -18.12
C ALA A 29 -4.39 8.33 -18.04
N ALA A 30 -4.00 9.53 -17.60
CA ALA A 30 -4.91 10.67 -17.53
C ALA A 30 -5.36 11.15 -18.93
N ALA A 31 -4.47 11.08 -19.94
CA ALA A 31 -4.81 11.41 -21.33
C ALA A 31 -5.86 10.43 -21.91
N GLU A 32 -5.88 9.18 -21.43
CA GLU A 32 -6.92 8.20 -21.73
C GLU A 32 -8.22 8.40 -20.94
N GLY A 33 -8.27 9.43 -20.09
CA GLY A 33 -9.44 9.81 -19.29
C GLY A 33 -9.51 9.21 -17.90
N ALA A 34 -8.45 8.56 -17.40
CA ALA A 34 -8.43 8.03 -16.05
C ALA A 34 -8.56 9.14 -14.99
N ARG A 35 -9.32 8.86 -13.95
CA ARG A 35 -9.52 9.73 -12.77
C ARG A 35 -8.86 9.19 -11.51
N LEU A 36 -8.53 7.91 -11.51
CA LEU A 36 -7.73 7.22 -10.50
C LEU A 36 -6.69 6.39 -11.23
N VAL A 37 -5.43 6.48 -10.79
CA VAL A 37 -4.32 5.69 -11.33
C VAL A 37 -3.66 4.93 -10.18
N LEU A 38 -3.50 3.62 -10.33
CA LEU A 38 -2.85 2.74 -9.36
C LEU A 38 -1.52 2.21 -9.91
N PHE A 39 -0.47 2.30 -9.10
CA PHE A 39 0.83 1.67 -9.33
C PHE A 39 1.05 0.48 -8.39
N PRO A 40 1.94 -0.47 -8.75
CA PRO A 40 2.18 -1.70 -8.01
C PRO A 40 2.71 -1.50 -6.57
N GLU A 41 2.71 -2.61 -5.81
CA GLU A 41 3.39 -2.74 -4.51
C GLU A 41 4.87 -2.40 -4.62
N ALA A 42 5.41 -1.63 -3.64
CA ALA A 42 6.83 -1.27 -3.51
C ALA A 42 7.45 -0.76 -4.83
N TYR A 43 6.68 -0.03 -5.63
CA TYR A 43 7.10 0.42 -6.95
C TYR A 43 8.25 1.43 -6.87
N VAL A 44 8.09 2.51 -6.08
CA VAL A 44 9.20 3.43 -5.84
C VAL A 44 10.11 2.85 -4.76
N GLY A 45 11.36 2.68 -5.08
CA GLY A 45 12.36 1.95 -4.30
C GLY A 45 12.61 0.54 -4.83
N GLY A 46 11.62 -0.07 -5.48
CA GLY A 46 11.66 -1.39 -6.10
C GLY A 46 11.34 -2.54 -5.14
N TYR A 47 10.56 -3.50 -5.61
CA TYR A 47 10.41 -4.78 -4.89
C TYR A 47 11.70 -5.60 -5.11
N PRO A 48 12.36 -6.09 -4.04
CA PRO A 48 13.71 -6.66 -4.13
C PRO A 48 13.68 -8.14 -4.55
N TRP A 49 13.16 -8.43 -5.74
CA TRP A 49 13.07 -9.76 -6.30
C TRP A 49 14.40 -10.52 -6.22
N GLY A 50 14.38 -11.72 -5.65
CA GLY A 50 15.54 -12.61 -5.58
C GLY A 50 16.62 -12.21 -4.57
N LEU A 51 16.59 -10.98 -4.03
CA LEU A 51 17.63 -10.49 -3.13
C LEU A 51 17.37 -10.88 -1.68
N LYS A 52 18.42 -11.31 -1.00
CA LYS A 52 18.45 -11.67 0.42
C LYS A 52 19.30 -10.71 1.25
N PHE A 53 19.99 -9.78 0.60
CA PHE A 53 20.93 -8.85 1.25
C PHE A 53 21.96 -9.57 2.13
N GLY A 54 22.44 -10.73 1.66
CA GLY A 54 23.41 -11.55 2.37
C GLY A 54 22.94 -12.06 3.74
N THR A 55 21.62 -12.10 3.98
CA THR A 55 21.07 -12.57 5.26
C THR A 55 20.83 -14.08 5.24
N ALA A 56 21.18 -14.71 6.36
CA ALA A 56 20.80 -16.06 6.73
C ALA A 56 20.50 -16.08 8.23
N VAL A 57 19.79 -17.09 8.72
CA VAL A 57 19.56 -17.22 10.15
C VAL A 57 20.92 -17.31 10.89
N GLY A 58 21.17 -16.37 11.80
CA GLY A 58 22.43 -16.25 12.54
C GLY A 58 23.57 -15.56 11.78
N GLY A 59 23.45 -15.31 10.48
CA GLY A 59 24.51 -14.73 9.65
C GLY A 59 24.13 -13.45 8.91
N ARG A 60 25.14 -12.57 8.72
CA ARG A 60 25.08 -11.35 7.90
C ARG A 60 26.44 -11.08 7.30
N THR A 61 26.48 -10.61 6.07
CA THR A 61 27.75 -10.31 5.38
C THR A 61 27.95 -8.81 5.21
N PRO A 62 29.22 -8.32 5.17
CA PRO A 62 29.49 -6.93 4.85
C PRO A 62 28.97 -6.51 3.46
N ALA A 63 29.06 -7.37 2.46
CA ALA A 63 28.52 -7.12 1.12
C ALA A 63 26.99 -6.97 1.15
N GLY A 64 26.30 -7.85 1.88
CA GLY A 64 24.85 -7.74 2.05
C GLY A 64 24.41 -6.46 2.75
N ARG A 65 25.20 -5.95 3.71
CA ARG A 65 24.93 -4.65 4.36
C ARG A 65 25.06 -3.48 3.38
N ARG A 66 26.01 -3.51 2.43
CA ARG A 66 26.15 -2.48 1.40
C ARG A 66 25.00 -2.55 0.38
N ALA A 67 24.61 -3.75 -0.04
CA ALA A 67 23.46 -3.94 -0.91
C ALA A 67 22.17 -3.44 -0.25
N TRP A 68 21.99 -3.70 1.05
CA TRP A 68 20.86 -3.18 1.82
C TRP A 68 20.92 -1.64 1.96
N GLU A 69 22.09 -1.06 2.15
CA GLU A 69 22.29 0.40 2.18
C GLU A 69 21.86 1.05 0.86
N ARG A 70 22.19 0.45 -0.29
CA ARG A 70 21.73 0.91 -1.61
C ARG A 70 20.20 0.90 -1.69
N TYR A 71 19.57 -0.19 -1.25
CA TYR A 71 18.12 -0.31 -1.19
C TYR A 71 17.50 0.73 -0.25
N TRP A 72 18.08 0.93 0.93
CA TRP A 72 17.68 1.93 1.90
C TRP A 72 17.76 3.37 1.34
N ARG A 73 18.79 3.67 0.56
CA ARG A 73 18.95 4.98 -0.12
C ARG A 73 17.86 5.21 -1.18
N ALA A 74 17.40 4.17 -1.85
CA ALA A 74 16.33 4.22 -2.84
C ALA A 74 14.92 4.35 -2.20
N ALA A 75 14.80 4.19 -0.89
CA ALA A 75 13.53 4.30 -0.18
C ALA A 75 13.07 5.77 -0.06
N VAL A 76 11.76 5.94 0.17
CA VAL A 76 11.05 7.23 0.20
C VAL A 76 10.80 7.67 1.63
N GLU A 77 11.16 8.88 1.99
CA GLU A 77 10.67 9.54 3.22
C GLU A 77 9.25 10.08 2.99
N VAL A 78 8.38 9.92 3.99
CA VAL A 78 6.97 10.32 3.89
C VAL A 78 6.57 11.14 5.13
N PRO A 79 6.36 12.49 4.94
CA PRO A 79 6.53 13.29 3.73
C PRO A 79 8.00 13.52 3.38
N GLY A 80 8.28 13.90 2.11
CA GLY A 80 9.62 14.23 1.62
C GLY A 80 9.62 14.56 0.12
N PRO A 81 10.78 14.88 -0.47
CA PRO A 81 10.87 15.37 -1.85
C PRO A 81 10.24 14.44 -2.89
N ALA A 82 10.40 13.11 -2.73
CA ALA A 82 9.77 12.15 -3.63
C ALA A 82 8.23 12.20 -3.56
N THR A 83 7.67 12.36 -2.35
CA THR A 83 6.20 12.49 -2.19
C THR A 83 5.69 13.82 -2.74
N GLU A 84 6.47 14.90 -2.68
CA GLU A 84 6.12 16.17 -3.30
C GLU A 84 6.03 16.03 -4.83
N ARG A 85 7.02 15.38 -5.46
CA ARG A 85 7.02 15.11 -6.91
C ARG A 85 5.86 14.20 -7.33
N LEU A 86 5.53 13.17 -6.57
CA LEU A 86 4.35 12.32 -6.80
C LEU A 86 3.04 13.15 -6.70
N GLY A 87 2.95 14.04 -5.72
CA GLY A 87 1.85 14.98 -5.59
C GLY A 87 1.74 15.93 -6.79
N GLU A 88 2.88 16.46 -7.29
CA GLU A 88 2.91 17.27 -8.50
C GLU A 88 2.41 16.50 -9.73
N ALA A 89 2.77 15.22 -9.87
CA ALA A 89 2.28 14.35 -10.95
C ALA A 89 0.75 14.18 -10.88
N ALA A 90 0.20 13.91 -9.68
CA ALA A 90 -1.24 13.82 -9.45
C ALA A 90 -1.97 15.13 -9.79
N ARG A 91 -1.43 16.28 -9.35
CA ARG A 91 -1.97 17.61 -9.62
C ARG A 91 -1.91 17.96 -11.10
N GLY A 92 -0.76 17.74 -11.75
CA GLY A 92 -0.57 18.05 -13.18
C GLY A 92 -1.53 17.28 -14.07
N SER A 93 -1.81 16.01 -13.71
CA SER A 93 -2.74 15.13 -14.40
C SER A 93 -4.18 15.27 -13.92
N ARG A 94 -4.44 15.93 -12.79
CA ARG A 94 -5.76 16.09 -12.15
C ARG A 94 -6.43 14.76 -11.85
N VAL A 95 -5.68 13.78 -11.36
CA VAL A 95 -6.14 12.44 -11.00
C VAL A 95 -5.91 12.15 -9.52
N HIS A 96 -6.70 11.25 -8.95
CA HIS A 96 -6.27 10.53 -7.75
C HIS A 96 -5.15 9.58 -8.13
N LEU A 97 -4.08 9.55 -7.34
CA LEU A 97 -2.93 8.69 -7.59
C LEU A 97 -2.66 7.83 -6.37
N ALA A 98 -2.57 6.50 -6.56
CA ALA A 98 -2.14 5.56 -5.53
C ALA A 98 -0.86 4.86 -5.98
N VAL A 99 0.20 4.95 -5.15
CA VAL A 99 1.54 4.43 -5.51
C VAL A 99 2.12 3.61 -4.37
N GLY A 100 2.51 2.35 -4.67
CA GLY A 100 3.29 1.54 -3.76
C GLY A 100 4.72 2.06 -3.66
N VAL A 101 5.22 2.24 -2.46
CA VAL A 101 6.58 2.71 -2.20
C VAL A 101 7.27 1.84 -1.14
N VAL A 102 8.59 1.82 -1.16
CA VAL A 102 9.40 1.44 -0.01
C VAL A 102 9.59 2.68 0.83
N GLU A 103 8.89 2.78 1.95
CA GLU A 103 8.95 3.93 2.85
C GLU A 103 10.11 3.76 3.82
N ARG A 104 10.91 4.80 4.00
CA ARG A 104 11.89 4.94 5.08
C ARG A 104 11.26 5.71 6.23
N ASP A 105 11.29 5.12 7.43
CA ASP A 105 10.73 5.77 8.61
C ASP A 105 11.56 6.97 9.04
N ALA A 106 11.06 8.16 8.78
CA ALA A 106 11.69 9.42 9.17
C ALA A 106 11.30 9.87 10.59
N ALA A 107 10.29 9.25 11.20
CA ALA A 107 9.76 9.70 12.49
C ALA A 107 10.65 9.30 13.68
N TYR A 108 11.46 8.26 13.51
CA TYR A 108 12.32 7.72 14.58
C TYR A 108 13.77 7.61 14.15
N SER A 109 14.29 6.37 14.02
CA SER A 109 15.71 6.15 13.75
C SER A 109 16.09 6.20 12.27
N GLY A 110 15.12 6.17 11.36
CA GLY A 110 15.34 6.09 9.92
C GLY A 110 15.89 4.74 9.43
N GLY A 111 16.05 3.77 10.33
CA GLY A 111 16.62 2.45 10.01
C GLY A 111 15.60 1.44 9.51
N THR A 112 14.30 1.65 9.77
CA THR A 112 13.24 0.72 9.38
C THR A 112 12.65 1.14 8.04
N LEU A 113 12.48 0.15 7.15
CA LEU A 113 11.75 0.29 5.89
C LEU A 113 10.36 -0.34 6.03
N PHE A 114 9.38 0.24 5.34
CA PHE A 114 8.02 -0.29 5.27
C PHE A 114 7.58 -0.42 3.81
N CYS A 115 6.81 -1.44 3.51
CA CYS A 115 6.04 -1.51 2.26
C CYS A 115 4.77 -0.68 2.46
N THR A 116 4.60 0.37 1.67
CA THR A 116 3.58 1.40 1.90
C THR A 116 2.85 1.75 0.61
N LEU A 117 1.54 1.94 0.69
CA LEU A 117 0.72 2.51 -0.37
C LEU A 117 0.38 3.95 -0.02
N LEU A 118 0.78 4.88 -0.87
CA LEU A 118 0.51 6.32 -0.74
C LEU A 118 -0.71 6.70 -1.57
N TYR A 119 -1.50 7.64 -1.08
CA TYR A 119 -2.70 8.16 -1.75
C TYR A 119 -2.60 9.67 -1.92
N PHE A 120 -2.75 10.16 -3.15
CA PHE A 120 -2.73 11.58 -3.49
C PHE A 120 -4.05 12.01 -4.10
N GLY A 121 -4.48 13.22 -3.75
CA GLY A 121 -5.62 13.88 -4.38
C GLY A 121 -5.26 14.56 -5.70
N PRO A 122 -6.26 14.95 -6.52
CA PRO A 122 -6.06 15.65 -7.79
C PRO A 122 -5.53 17.09 -7.60
N ASP A 123 -5.46 17.57 -6.37
CA ASP A 123 -4.82 18.82 -5.97
C ASP A 123 -3.32 18.64 -5.62
N GLY A 124 -2.84 17.39 -5.66
CA GLY A 124 -1.47 17.00 -5.34
C GLY A 124 -1.20 16.76 -3.87
N ARG A 125 -2.21 16.93 -3.01
CA ARG A 125 -2.06 16.72 -1.58
C ARG A 125 -1.95 15.23 -1.26
N LEU A 126 -1.01 14.85 -0.41
CA LEU A 126 -0.96 13.52 0.20
C LEU A 126 -2.17 13.35 1.13
N LEU A 127 -3.14 12.51 0.74
CA LEU A 127 -4.34 12.23 1.51
C LEU A 127 -4.05 11.33 2.70
N GLY A 128 -3.10 10.42 2.55
CA GLY A 128 -2.67 9.49 3.57
C GLY A 128 -1.90 8.31 3.00
N LYS A 129 -1.65 7.33 3.87
CA LYS A 129 -0.88 6.12 3.51
C LYS A 129 -1.42 4.90 4.22
N HIS A 130 -1.12 3.73 3.65
CA HIS A 130 -1.28 2.43 4.30
C HIS A 130 0.07 1.71 4.34
N ARG A 131 0.61 1.44 5.54
CA ARG A 131 1.76 0.55 5.76
C ARG A 131 1.29 -0.89 5.82
N LYS A 132 1.88 -1.76 5.03
CA LYS A 132 1.57 -3.21 5.02
C LYS A 132 1.61 -3.77 6.44
N LEU A 133 0.49 -4.32 6.91
CA LEU A 133 0.35 -4.83 8.29
C LEU A 133 1.31 -5.97 8.56
N LYS A 134 1.54 -6.83 7.56
CA LYS A 134 2.39 -8.01 7.70
C LYS A 134 3.15 -8.29 6.42
N PRO A 135 4.45 -8.01 6.39
CA PRO A 135 5.31 -8.44 5.28
C PRO A 135 5.30 -9.96 5.12
N THR A 136 5.37 -10.43 3.87
CA THR A 136 5.19 -11.84 3.52
C THR A 136 6.52 -12.58 3.57
N ALA A 137 6.58 -13.72 4.29
CA ALA A 137 7.73 -14.62 4.31
C ALA A 137 9.09 -13.89 4.50
N ALA A 138 9.98 -13.93 3.50
CA ALA A 138 11.30 -13.30 3.55
C ALA A 138 11.24 -11.76 3.60
N GLU A 139 10.16 -11.12 3.17
CA GLU A 139 9.97 -9.67 3.31
C GLU A 139 10.11 -9.19 4.77
N ARG A 140 9.81 -10.05 5.75
CA ARG A 140 9.95 -9.76 7.20
C ARG A 140 11.39 -9.51 7.64
N LEU A 141 12.37 -9.91 6.84
CA LEU A 141 13.78 -9.61 7.08
C LEU A 141 14.16 -8.20 6.62
N ILE A 142 13.31 -7.57 5.79
CA ILE A 142 13.59 -6.33 5.06
C ILE A 142 12.67 -5.21 5.56
N TRP A 143 11.37 -5.49 5.75
CA TRP A 143 10.35 -4.50 6.08
C TRP A 143 9.75 -4.71 7.47
N GLY A 144 9.46 -3.59 8.13
CA GLY A 144 8.68 -3.55 9.37
C GLY A 144 7.19 -3.75 9.11
N GLU A 145 6.47 -3.99 10.21
CA GLU A 145 5.02 -4.18 10.22
C GLU A 145 4.31 -2.84 10.42
N GLY A 146 3.26 -2.59 9.63
CA GLY A 146 2.32 -1.51 9.86
C GLY A 146 1.37 -1.80 11.02
N ASP A 147 0.58 -0.80 11.40
CA ASP A 147 -0.49 -0.94 12.39
C ASP A 147 -1.83 -0.44 11.84
N GLY A 148 -2.89 -0.55 12.65
CA GLY A 148 -4.23 -0.18 12.22
C GLY A 148 -4.45 1.32 12.01
N SER A 149 -3.53 2.19 12.44
CA SER A 149 -3.64 3.65 12.27
C SER A 149 -3.51 4.08 10.81
N THR A 150 -2.97 3.21 9.96
CA THR A 150 -2.74 3.49 8.54
C THR A 150 -3.58 2.60 7.61
N MET A 151 -4.87 2.42 7.92
CA MET A 151 -5.84 1.70 7.10
C MET A 151 -6.95 2.64 6.59
N PRO A 152 -6.62 3.62 5.73
CA PRO A 152 -7.60 4.63 5.32
C PRO A 152 -8.55 4.14 4.24
N VAL A 153 -9.74 4.76 4.20
CA VAL A 153 -10.63 4.80 3.05
C VAL A 153 -11.00 6.27 2.84
N PHE A 154 -10.86 6.75 1.61
CA PHE A 154 -11.07 8.15 1.24
C PHE A 154 -12.34 8.32 0.42
N ASP A 155 -13.18 9.28 0.78
CA ASP A 155 -14.29 9.71 -0.04
C ASP A 155 -13.75 10.52 -1.24
N THR A 156 -14.03 10.06 -2.45
CA THR A 156 -13.57 10.67 -3.69
C THR A 156 -14.68 10.71 -4.74
N PRO A 157 -14.57 11.55 -5.78
CA PRO A 157 -15.50 11.51 -6.91
C PRO A 157 -15.50 10.19 -7.71
N VAL A 158 -14.50 9.32 -7.47
CA VAL A 158 -14.40 7.98 -8.08
C VAL A 158 -15.19 6.94 -7.28
N GLY A 159 -15.54 7.27 -6.04
CA GLY A 159 -16.11 6.40 -5.02
C GLY A 159 -15.24 6.40 -3.76
N ARG A 160 -15.57 5.57 -2.79
CA ARG A 160 -14.80 5.36 -1.55
C ARG A 160 -13.61 4.46 -1.84
N VAL A 161 -12.41 5.05 -1.90
CA VAL A 161 -11.16 4.39 -2.32
C VAL A 161 -10.32 4.00 -1.12
N GLY A 162 -9.90 2.77 -1.07
CA GLY A 162 -8.96 2.23 -0.09
C GLY A 162 -8.49 0.85 -0.51
N GLY A 163 -7.60 0.21 0.25
CA GLY A 163 -7.13 -1.11 -0.16
C GLY A 163 -6.07 -1.68 0.76
N LEU A 164 -5.63 -2.89 0.43
CA LEU A 164 -4.62 -3.67 1.14
C LEU A 164 -3.54 -4.16 0.18
N ILE A 165 -2.31 -4.31 0.70
CA ILE A 165 -1.14 -4.65 -0.11
C ILE A 165 -0.94 -6.17 -0.13
N CYS A 166 -0.92 -6.77 -1.34
CA CYS A 166 -0.50 -8.15 -1.59
C CYS A 166 -1.21 -9.18 -0.69
N TRP A 167 -0.46 -9.99 0.04
CA TRP A 167 -1.02 -11.07 0.86
C TRP A 167 -1.76 -10.63 2.12
N GLU A 168 -1.79 -9.34 2.46
CA GLU A 168 -2.77 -8.83 3.42
C GLU A 168 -4.21 -9.18 2.97
N ASN A 169 -4.40 -9.28 1.66
CA ASN A 169 -5.67 -9.68 1.05
C ASN A 169 -6.08 -11.13 1.37
N TYR A 170 -5.17 -11.94 1.92
CA TYR A 170 -5.50 -13.25 2.52
C TYR A 170 -5.92 -13.15 3.99
N MET A 171 -5.82 -11.99 4.63
CA MET A 171 -6.26 -11.76 6.01
C MET A 171 -7.76 -11.41 6.02
N PRO A 172 -8.68 -12.33 6.41
CA PRO A 172 -10.12 -12.05 6.35
C PRO A 172 -10.53 -10.84 7.19
N LEU A 173 -9.90 -10.67 8.36
CA LEU A 173 -10.21 -9.55 9.26
C LEU A 173 -9.74 -8.20 8.69
N ALA A 174 -8.63 -8.17 7.95
CA ALA A 174 -8.19 -6.95 7.30
C ALA A 174 -9.16 -6.51 6.18
N ARG A 175 -9.65 -7.48 5.37
CA ARG A 175 -10.69 -7.19 4.37
C ARG A 175 -11.98 -6.70 5.03
N MET A 176 -12.38 -7.36 6.13
CA MET A 176 -13.58 -6.96 6.88
C MET A 176 -13.48 -5.53 7.43
N ALA A 177 -12.29 -5.10 7.85
CA ALA A 177 -12.04 -3.72 8.26
C ALA A 177 -12.27 -2.74 7.10
N MET A 178 -11.82 -3.07 5.89
CA MET A 178 -12.04 -2.23 4.70
C MET A 178 -13.52 -2.18 4.32
N TYR A 179 -14.23 -3.31 4.37
CA TYR A 179 -15.69 -3.36 4.13
C TYR A 179 -16.45 -2.55 5.17
N GLY A 180 -16.05 -2.63 6.45
CA GLY A 180 -16.63 -1.82 7.53
C GLY A 180 -16.47 -0.31 7.33
N LYS A 181 -15.42 0.11 6.63
CA LYS A 181 -15.20 1.50 6.20
C LYS A 181 -15.96 1.85 4.92
N GLY A 182 -16.66 0.88 4.32
CA GLY A 182 -17.49 1.06 3.14
C GLY A 182 -16.72 1.29 1.86
N VAL A 183 -15.59 0.61 1.65
CA VAL A 183 -14.82 0.70 0.42
C VAL A 183 -15.70 0.32 -0.79
N GLU A 184 -15.60 1.10 -1.87
CA GLU A 184 -16.30 0.88 -3.14
C GLU A 184 -15.33 0.57 -4.27
N VAL A 185 -14.13 1.15 -4.22
CA VAL A 185 -13.02 0.87 -5.13
C VAL A 185 -11.85 0.37 -4.29
N TYR A 186 -11.67 -0.94 -4.31
CA TYR A 186 -10.68 -1.65 -3.50
C TYR A 186 -9.39 -1.82 -4.28
N LEU A 187 -8.31 -1.20 -3.81
CA LEU A 187 -6.98 -1.28 -4.43
C LEU A 187 -6.19 -2.45 -3.84
N ALA A 188 -5.66 -3.31 -4.71
CA ALA A 188 -4.89 -4.49 -4.33
C ALA A 188 -3.55 -4.55 -5.09
N PRO A 189 -2.64 -3.58 -4.87
CA PRO A 189 -1.29 -3.65 -5.42
C PRO A 189 -0.56 -4.87 -4.85
N THR A 190 0.21 -5.56 -5.70
CA THR A 190 0.82 -6.85 -5.35
C THR A 190 2.13 -7.09 -6.07
N ALA A 191 2.91 -8.03 -5.57
CA ALA A 191 4.03 -8.70 -6.24
C ALA A 191 3.71 -10.18 -6.55
N ASP A 192 2.49 -10.68 -6.26
CA ASP A 192 2.10 -12.05 -6.58
C ASP A 192 1.62 -12.19 -8.03
N ALA A 193 2.48 -12.74 -8.90
CA ALA A 193 2.19 -12.93 -10.32
C ALA A 193 1.60 -14.32 -10.65
N ARG A 194 1.24 -15.13 -9.65
CA ARG A 194 0.69 -16.47 -9.87
C ARG A 194 -0.75 -16.39 -10.38
N PRO A 195 -1.16 -17.24 -11.34
CA PRO A 195 -2.53 -17.21 -11.88
C PRO A 195 -3.62 -17.34 -10.80
N ARG A 196 -3.34 -18.08 -9.71
CA ARG A 196 -4.29 -18.23 -8.59
C ARG A 196 -4.61 -16.90 -7.86
N TRP A 197 -3.77 -15.87 -8.02
CA TRP A 197 -4.03 -14.54 -7.47
C TRP A 197 -5.31 -13.92 -8.04
N GLN A 198 -5.65 -14.22 -9.29
CA GLN A 198 -6.88 -13.76 -9.92
C GLN A 198 -8.13 -14.23 -9.16
N SER A 199 -8.12 -15.47 -8.65
CA SER A 199 -9.23 -15.98 -7.83
C SER A 199 -9.39 -15.20 -6.52
N THR A 200 -8.29 -14.68 -5.96
CA THR A 200 -8.32 -13.82 -4.77
C THR A 200 -8.97 -12.48 -5.08
N LEU A 201 -8.57 -11.82 -6.16
CA LEU A 201 -9.15 -10.54 -6.58
C LEU A 201 -10.65 -10.67 -6.86
N GLN A 202 -11.04 -11.70 -7.60
CA GLN A 202 -12.43 -12.00 -7.90
C GLN A 202 -13.23 -12.30 -6.62
N HIS A 203 -12.65 -13.07 -5.69
CA HIS A 203 -13.30 -13.35 -4.40
C HIS A 203 -13.53 -12.10 -3.58
N ILE A 204 -12.57 -11.16 -3.53
CA ILE A 204 -12.72 -9.88 -2.82
C ILE A 204 -13.86 -9.06 -3.42
N ALA A 205 -13.98 -9.03 -4.75
CA ALA A 205 -15.07 -8.35 -5.43
C ALA A 205 -16.44 -8.94 -5.05
N LEU A 206 -16.54 -10.28 -5.04
CA LEU A 206 -17.75 -11.00 -4.66
C LEU A 206 -18.08 -10.86 -3.16
N GLU A 207 -17.08 -10.92 -2.27
CA GLU A 207 -17.25 -10.81 -0.83
C GLU A 207 -17.57 -9.37 -0.40
N GLY A 208 -16.85 -8.39 -0.96
CA GLY A 208 -16.97 -6.97 -0.59
C GLY A 208 -18.04 -6.20 -1.35
N ARG A 209 -18.57 -6.77 -2.46
CA ARG A 209 -19.47 -6.07 -3.39
C ARG A 209 -18.90 -4.71 -3.81
N CYS A 210 -17.61 -4.70 -4.18
CA CYS A 210 -16.85 -3.53 -4.58
C CYS A 210 -16.06 -3.81 -5.86
N PHE A 211 -15.67 -2.76 -6.58
CA PHE A 211 -14.69 -2.89 -7.65
C PHE A 211 -13.33 -3.25 -7.04
N VAL A 212 -12.59 -4.17 -7.69
CA VAL A 212 -11.26 -4.57 -7.23
C VAL A 212 -10.24 -4.29 -8.32
N VAL A 213 -9.21 -3.51 -7.98
CA VAL A 213 -8.13 -3.11 -8.88
C VAL A 213 -6.85 -3.80 -8.42
N GLY A 214 -6.55 -4.93 -9.03
CA GLY A 214 -5.28 -5.62 -8.85
C GLY A 214 -4.22 -4.99 -9.75
N CYS A 215 -3.06 -4.63 -9.20
CA CYS A 215 -1.96 -4.00 -9.93
C CYS A 215 -0.64 -4.68 -9.60
N ASN A 216 0.07 -5.13 -10.62
CA ASN A 216 1.34 -5.86 -10.48
C ASN A 216 2.44 -5.25 -11.33
N GLN A 217 3.68 -5.64 -11.08
CA GLN A 217 4.84 -5.28 -11.87
C GLN A 217 5.06 -6.29 -13.02
N TYR A 218 5.74 -5.87 -14.08
CA TYR A 218 6.44 -6.77 -14.99
C TYR A 218 7.91 -6.53 -14.82
N VAL A 219 8.67 -7.53 -14.36
CA VAL A 219 10.10 -7.37 -14.04
C VAL A 219 10.88 -8.57 -14.57
N THR A 220 11.97 -8.28 -15.30
CA THR A 220 12.95 -9.25 -15.72
C THR A 220 14.28 -9.02 -15.02
N ARG A 221 15.12 -10.04 -14.96
CA ARG A 221 16.47 -9.97 -14.38
C ARG A 221 17.35 -8.92 -15.06
N SER A 222 17.20 -8.75 -16.38
CA SER A 222 17.94 -7.75 -17.15
C SER A 222 17.61 -6.29 -16.82
N MET A 223 16.52 -6.03 -16.09
CA MET A 223 16.14 -4.69 -15.64
C MET A 223 16.88 -4.25 -14.36
N TYR A 224 17.63 -5.16 -13.73
CA TYR A 224 18.49 -4.81 -12.63
C TYR A 224 19.73 -4.05 -13.09
N PRO A 225 20.26 -3.11 -12.31
CA PRO A 225 21.48 -2.38 -12.63
C PRO A 225 22.68 -3.33 -12.85
N GLU A 226 23.51 -3.03 -13.84
CA GLU A 226 24.72 -3.83 -14.14
C GLU A 226 25.77 -3.72 -13.04
N ASP A 227 25.76 -2.63 -12.26
CA ASP A 227 26.70 -2.33 -11.19
C ASP A 227 26.30 -2.93 -9.83
N LEU A 228 25.42 -3.94 -9.81
CA LEU A 228 25.13 -4.67 -8.58
C LEU A 228 26.38 -5.35 -8.02
N GLU A 229 26.44 -5.42 -6.70
CA GLU A 229 27.46 -6.20 -6.03
C GLU A 229 27.42 -7.69 -6.46
N GLU A 230 28.59 -8.31 -6.57
CA GLU A 230 28.73 -9.72 -7.00
C GLU A 230 27.80 -10.68 -6.24
N ALA A 231 27.70 -10.50 -4.90
CA ALA A 231 26.83 -11.31 -4.07
C ALA A 231 25.35 -11.17 -4.46
N SER A 232 24.89 -9.95 -4.78
CA SER A 232 23.52 -9.70 -5.24
C SER A 232 23.25 -10.25 -6.62
N ARG A 233 24.23 -10.17 -7.53
CA ARG A 233 24.14 -10.82 -8.85
C ARG A 233 24.00 -12.33 -8.74
N ALA A 234 24.83 -12.96 -7.91
CA ALA A 234 24.75 -14.41 -7.66
C ALA A 234 23.40 -14.83 -7.04
N GLU A 235 22.82 -13.99 -6.17
CA GLU A 235 21.45 -14.21 -5.64
C GLU A 235 20.41 -14.18 -6.77
N LEU A 236 20.50 -13.23 -7.70
CA LEU A 236 19.58 -13.08 -8.83
C LEU A 236 19.74 -14.19 -9.89
N GLU A 237 20.97 -14.65 -10.13
CA GLU A 237 21.25 -15.73 -11.10
C GLU A 237 20.57 -17.06 -10.74
N ALA A 238 20.23 -17.25 -9.46
CA ALA A 238 19.48 -18.41 -9.00
C ALA A 238 17.98 -18.36 -9.36
N TRP A 239 17.50 -17.23 -9.92
CA TRP A 239 16.10 -17.03 -10.28
C TRP A 239 15.90 -17.07 -11.81
N PRO A 240 14.65 -17.33 -12.28
CA PRO A 240 14.30 -17.23 -13.70
C PRO A 240 14.57 -15.83 -14.27
N ASP A 241 14.67 -15.71 -15.60
CA ASP A 241 14.84 -14.42 -16.27
C ASP A 241 13.65 -13.49 -16.04
N VAL A 242 12.42 -14.01 -16.07
CA VAL A 242 11.22 -13.28 -15.69
C VAL A 242 11.00 -13.47 -14.20
N LEU A 243 11.21 -12.41 -13.42
CA LEU A 243 11.04 -12.39 -11.95
C LEU A 243 9.59 -12.16 -11.56
N CYS A 244 8.90 -11.30 -12.29
CA CYS A 244 7.48 -11.02 -12.14
C CYS A 244 6.84 -10.84 -13.50
N ARG A 245 5.86 -11.67 -13.82
CA ARG A 245 5.19 -11.67 -15.12
C ARG A 245 3.95 -10.78 -15.21
N GLY A 246 3.61 -10.05 -14.15
CA GLY A 246 2.42 -9.22 -14.13
C GLY A 246 1.19 -9.92 -13.56
N GLY A 247 0.04 -9.70 -14.18
CA GLY A 247 -1.26 -10.21 -13.75
C GLY A 247 -2.18 -9.11 -13.23
N THR A 248 -1.96 -7.87 -13.69
CA THR A 248 -2.86 -6.74 -13.41
C THR A 248 -4.25 -7.01 -13.99
N ALA A 249 -5.29 -6.79 -13.18
CA ALA A 249 -6.68 -7.01 -13.59
C ALA A 249 -7.65 -6.12 -12.79
N ILE A 250 -8.80 -5.84 -13.37
CA ILE A 250 -9.86 -5.04 -12.75
C ILE A 250 -11.15 -5.87 -12.77
N TYR A 251 -11.81 -5.99 -11.61
CA TYR A 251 -13.03 -6.77 -11.42
C TYR A 251 -14.20 -5.88 -10.98
N ALA A 252 -15.38 -6.16 -11.52
CA ALA A 252 -16.65 -5.59 -11.09
C ALA A 252 -17.15 -6.21 -9.77
N PRO A 253 -18.09 -5.57 -9.05
CA PRO A 253 -18.60 -6.04 -7.75
C PRO A 253 -19.18 -7.46 -7.74
N LEU A 254 -19.63 -7.97 -8.89
CA LEU A 254 -20.12 -9.37 -9.03
C LEU A 254 -19.07 -10.32 -9.62
N GLY A 255 -17.79 -9.91 -9.61
CA GLY A 255 -16.65 -10.76 -9.98
C GLY A 255 -16.38 -10.88 -11.48
N GLU A 256 -17.06 -10.10 -12.31
CA GLU A 256 -16.76 -10.02 -13.74
C GLU A 256 -15.42 -9.28 -13.96
N ALA A 257 -14.59 -9.80 -14.87
CA ALA A 257 -13.35 -9.12 -15.25
C ALA A 257 -13.68 -7.99 -16.23
N LEU A 258 -13.43 -6.74 -15.82
CA LEU A 258 -13.59 -5.55 -16.67
C LEU A 258 -12.36 -5.33 -17.55
N ALA A 259 -11.18 -5.67 -17.06
CA ALA A 259 -9.93 -5.61 -17.83
C ALA A 259 -8.90 -6.62 -17.27
N GLY A 260 -8.05 -7.12 -18.15
CA GLY A 260 -6.99 -8.09 -17.82
C GLY A 260 -7.50 -9.53 -17.64
N PRO A 261 -6.67 -10.43 -17.06
CA PRO A 261 -5.32 -10.16 -16.56
C PRO A 261 -4.28 -9.93 -17.66
N LEU A 262 -3.40 -8.95 -17.47
CA LEU A 262 -2.27 -8.64 -18.33
C LEU A 262 -1.03 -9.40 -17.84
N TYR A 263 -0.38 -10.16 -18.73
CA TYR A 263 0.83 -10.93 -18.39
C TYR A 263 1.94 -10.69 -19.41
N ASP A 264 3.18 -10.81 -18.95
CA ASP A 264 4.40 -10.89 -19.72
C ASP A 264 4.78 -9.62 -20.53
N GLU A 265 4.18 -8.48 -20.20
CA GLU A 265 4.46 -7.18 -20.80
C GLU A 265 4.14 -6.02 -19.85
N GLU A 266 4.70 -4.84 -20.12
CA GLU A 266 4.27 -3.58 -19.51
C GLU A 266 3.02 -3.05 -20.22
N GLY A 267 2.15 -2.35 -19.49
CA GLY A 267 0.96 -1.73 -20.07
C GLY A 267 0.09 -1.01 -19.06
N ILE A 268 -0.83 -0.21 -19.53
CA ILE A 268 -1.84 0.46 -18.73
C ILE A 268 -3.19 -0.19 -19.02
N LEU A 269 -3.79 -0.81 -18.01
CA LEU A 269 -5.16 -1.31 -18.10
C LEU A 269 -6.13 -0.23 -17.63
N THR A 270 -7.14 0.05 -18.43
CA THR A 270 -8.23 0.98 -18.08
C THR A 270 -9.56 0.25 -18.02
N ALA A 271 -10.45 0.73 -17.14
CA ALA A 271 -11.84 0.28 -17.08
C ALA A 271 -12.77 1.44 -16.73
N ASP A 272 -13.98 1.41 -17.29
CA ASP A 272 -15.05 2.32 -16.91
C ASP A 272 -15.89 1.67 -15.82
N LEU A 273 -15.95 2.30 -14.64
CA LEU A 273 -16.75 1.85 -13.51
C LEU A 273 -18.12 2.54 -13.50
N ASP A 274 -19.18 1.76 -13.37
CA ASP A 274 -20.52 2.27 -13.05
C ASP A 274 -20.76 2.16 -11.54
N PRO A 275 -20.72 3.27 -10.77
CA PRO A 275 -20.88 3.22 -9.31
C PRO A 275 -22.17 2.54 -8.83
N SER A 276 -23.21 2.51 -9.68
CA SER A 276 -24.48 1.87 -9.36
C SER A 276 -24.37 0.34 -9.24
N GLU A 277 -23.30 -0.27 -9.79
CA GLU A 277 -23.05 -1.71 -9.64
C GLU A 277 -22.77 -2.12 -8.20
N VAL A 278 -22.17 -1.23 -7.41
CA VAL A 278 -21.95 -1.48 -5.97
C VAL A 278 -23.30 -1.64 -5.26
N ALA A 279 -24.24 -0.72 -5.51
CA ALA A 279 -25.58 -0.80 -4.92
C ALA A 279 -26.35 -2.04 -5.41
N ARG A 280 -26.27 -2.34 -6.71
CA ARG A 280 -26.90 -3.54 -7.28
C ARG A 280 -26.32 -4.83 -6.70
N GLY A 281 -24.98 -4.88 -6.54
CA GLY A 281 -24.30 -6.02 -5.95
C GLY A 281 -24.64 -6.22 -4.47
N LYS A 282 -24.89 -5.14 -3.72
CA LYS A 282 -25.25 -5.22 -2.29
C LYS A 282 -26.72 -5.62 -2.04
N PHE A 283 -27.52 -5.78 -3.07
CA PHE A 283 -28.92 -6.18 -2.93
C PHE A 283 -29.09 -7.54 -2.25
N ASP A 284 -28.30 -8.52 -2.64
CA ASP A 284 -28.38 -9.91 -2.16
C ASP A 284 -27.33 -10.25 -1.09
N PHE A 285 -26.24 -9.47 -1.00
CA PHE A 285 -25.19 -9.70 -0.03
C PHE A 285 -24.49 -8.38 0.35
N ASP A 286 -24.55 -8.01 1.64
CA ASP A 286 -23.76 -6.93 2.23
C ASP A 286 -23.10 -7.42 3.52
N ALA A 287 -21.79 -7.69 3.47
CA ALA A 287 -21.02 -8.30 4.56
C ALA A 287 -21.11 -7.52 5.88
N VAL A 288 -21.24 -6.20 5.80
CA VAL A 288 -21.32 -5.28 6.96
C VAL A 288 -22.73 -4.69 7.17
N GLY A 289 -23.66 -5.03 6.28
CA GLY A 289 -25.08 -4.66 6.34
C GLY A 289 -25.95 -5.82 6.79
N HIS A 290 -26.87 -6.28 5.92
CA HIS A 290 -27.89 -7.29 6.28
C HIS A 290 -27.34 -8.72 6.47
N TYR A 291 -26.07 -8.99 6.12
CA TYR A 291 -25.38 -10.23 6.48
C TYR A 291 -24.54 -10.12 7.76
N ALA A 292 -24.43 -8.94 8.34
CA ALA A 292 -23.74 -8.78 9.61
C ALA A 292 -24.55 -9.42 10.77
N ARG A 293 -23.85 -10.07 11.69
CA ARG A 293 -24.42 -10.71 12.90
C ARG A 293 -23.70 -10.20 14.15
N PRO A 294 -23.91 -8.90 14.52
CA PRO A 294 -23.26 -8.32 15.72
C PRO A 294 -23.72 -8.95 17.02
N ASP A 295 -24.83 -9.70 17.00
CA ASP A 295 -25.32 -10.55 18.08
C ASP A 295 -24.47 -11.83 18.27
N VAL A 296 -23.74 -12.27 17.22
CA VAL A 296 -22.89 -13.48 17.23
C VAL A 296 -21.41 -13.15 17.24
N PHE A 297 -21.00 -12.16 16.46
CA PHE A 297 -19.59 -11.79 16.24
C PHE A 297 -19.31 -10.38 16.70
N ARG A 298 -18.27 -10.21 17.52
CA ARG A 298 -17.68 -8.89 17.80
C ARG A 298 -16.41 -8.71 17.02
N PHE A 299 -16.38 -7.69 16.16
CA PHE A 299 -15.20 -7.31 15.39
C PHE A 299 -14.78 -5.90 15.79
N GLN A 300 -13.51 -5.76 16.20
CA GLN A 300 -12.93 -4.48 16.60
C GLN A 300 -11.62 -4.26 15.85
N VAL A 301 -11.40 -3.06 15.37
CA VAL A 301 -10.15 -2.62 14.74
C VAL A 301 -9.50 -1.60 15.64
N VAL A 302 -8.24 -1.82 16.00
CA VAL A 302 -7.44 -0.87 16.78
C VAL A 302 -6.79 0.09 15.79
N GLU A 303 -7.25 1.32 15.77
CA GLU A 303 -6.78 2.38 14.85
C GLU A 303 -5.80 3.36 15.48
N SER A 304 -5.42 3.13 16.73
CA SER A 304 -4.37 3.92 17.37
C SER A 304 -2.99 3.51 16.87
N ALA A 305 -2.15 4.51 16.62
CA ALA A 305 -0.74 4.28 16.29
C ALA A 305 -0.02 3.60 17.47
N ARG A 306 0.92 2.73 17.17
CA ARG A 306 1.79 2.08 18.15
C ARG A 306 3.23 2.57 17.97
N PRO A 307 3.58 3.72 18.57
CA PRO A 307 4.94 4.23 18.49
C PRO A 307 5.90 3.28 19.21
N PRO A 308 7.12 3.08 18.69
CA PRO A 308 8.12 2.22 19.33
C PRO A 308 8.59 2.75 20.69
N VAL A 309 8.42 4.05 20.94
CA VAL A 309 8.78 4.71 22.21
C VAL A 309 7.69 5.71 22.57
N GLU A 310 7.14 5.58 23.78
CA GLU A 310 6.28 6.57 24.41
C GLU A 310 7.03 7.29 25.51
N TYR A 311 7.16 8.62 25.39
CA TYR A 311 7.81 9.43 26.41
C TYR A 311 6.78 9.90 27.45
N GLN A 312 6.74 9.29 28.62
CA GLN A 312 5.91 9.74 29.73
C GLN A 312 6.58 10.91 30.46
N GLY A 313 5.82 11.97 30.74
CA GLY A 313 6.30 13.11 31.52
C GLY A 313 7.02 14.20 30.73
N ARG A 314 6.94 14.23 29.41
CA ARG A 314 7.31 15.42 28.66
C ARG A 314 6.23 16.48 28.84
N VAL A 315 6.38 17.30 29.90
CA VAL A 315 5.66 18.57 30.01
C VAL A 315 6.15 19.41 28.83
N GLU A 316 5.27 19.84 27.96
CA GLU A 316 5.58 20.92 27.00
C GLU A 316 5.92 22.16 27.84
N GLY A 317 7.20 22.35 28.14
CA GLY A 317 7.75 23.40 28.95
C GLY A 317 8.75 24.18 28.15
N GLU A 318 8.38 25.43 27.90
CA GLU A 318 9.24 26.58 27.61
C GLU A 318 10.27 26.43 26.48
N GLY A 319 9.83 26.88 25.30
CA GLY A 319 10.69 27.12 24.16
C GLY A 319 11.73 28.18 24.46
N THR A 320 12.99 27.81 24.32
CA THR A 320 14.04 28.79 23.97
C THR A 320 13.84 29.14 22.52
N GLY A 321 13.53 30.43 22.25
CA GLY A 321 13.10 30.97 20.98
C GLY A 321 13.91 30.55 19.77
N ARG A 322 13.19 30.07 18.78
CA ARG A 322 13.49 30.28 17.37
C ARG A 322 12.17 30.73 16.75
N GLU A 323 12.14 31.99 16.34
CA GLU A 323 11.04 32.55 15.55
C GLU A 323 10.98 31.89 14.17
N GLY A 324 9.76 31.56 13.73
CA GLY A 324 9.46 31.32 12.33
C GLY A 324 8.85 29.97 11.98
N GLY A 325 7.51 29.90 11.88
CA GLY A 325 6.78 28.85 11.17
C GLY A 325 5.82 28.06 12.05
N ASP A 326 4.50 28.26 11.85
CA ASP A 326 3.45 27.47 12.51
C ASP A 326 3.58 25.98 12.17
N PRO A 327 3.51 25.09 13.19
CA PRO A 327 3.42 23.65 12.95
C PRO A 327 1.99 23.28 12.48
N PRO A 328 1.84 22.23 11.66
CA PRO A 328 0.52 21.74 11.26
C PRO A 328 -0.24 21.23 12.49
N GLN A 329 -1.49 21.64 12.62
CA GLN A 329 -2.39 21.21 13.68
C GLN A 329 -2.65 19.69 13.56
N GLY A 330 -2.28 18.93 14.59
CA GLY A 330 -2.63 17.52 14.73
C GLY A 330 -4.15 17.33 14.95
N PRO A 331 -4.69 16.12 14.73
CA PRO A 331 -6.12 15.86 14.90
C PRO A 331 -6.56 16.07 16.35
N PRO A 332 -7.82 16.49 16.59
CA PRO A 332 -8.31 16.78 17.93
C PRO A 332 -8.33 15.52 18.82
N SER A 333 -7.95 15.70 20.08
CA SER A 333 -7.96 14.70 21.14
C SER A 333 -9.36 14.09 21.33
N PRO A 334 -9.48 12.75 21.46
CA PRO A 334 -10.76 12.12 21.79
C PRO A 334 -11.23 12.53 23.19
N ARG A 335 -12.48 12.93 23.31
CA ARG A 335 -13.12 13.17 24.61
C ARG A 335 -13.18 11.86 25.40
N GLU A 336 -12.81 11.92 26.67
CA GLU A 336 -12.89 10.81 27.61
C GLU A 336 -14.30 10.21 27.65
N ALA A 337 -14.41 8.91 27.37
CA ALA A 337 -15.61 8.13 27.65
C ALA A 337 -15.60 7.72 29.14
N PRO A 338 -16.74 7.72 29.84
CA PRO A 338 -16.81 7.35 31.25
C PRO A 338 -16.41 5.87 31.45
N ARG A 339 -15.55 5.63 32.44
CA ARG A 339 -15.16 4.29 32.88
C ARG A 339 -16.35 3.54 33.44
N ALA A 340 -16.61 2.34 32.92
CA ALA A 340 -17.51 1.38 33.53
C ALA A 340 -16.92 0.85 34.85
N PRO A 341 -17.74 0.55 35.87
CA PRO A 341 -17.26 0.01 37.14
C PRO A 341 -16.65 -1.39 36.95
N VAL A 342 -15.54 -1.60 37.62
CA VAL A 342 -14.87 -2.91 37.70
C VAL A 342 -15.57 -3.70 38.81
N ASP A 343 -16.28 -4.77 38.47
CA ASP A 343 -16.76 -5.74 39.45
C ASP A 343 -15.57 -6.55 39.97
N GLU A 344 -15.25 -6.31 41.26
CA GLU A 344 -14.44 -7.22 42.08
C GLU A 344 -15.33 -8.40 42.51
N GLU A 345 -15.29 -9.51 41.79
CA GLU A 345 -15.63 -10.81 42.36
C GLU A 345 -15.15 -11.91 41.41
N HIS A 346 -14.01 -12.55 41.78
CA HIS A 346 -13.74 -13.98 41.70
C HIS A 346 -12.23 -14.25 41.92
N ARG A 347 -11.86 -14.18 43.23
CA ARG A 347 -10.77 -15.03 43.77
C ARG A 347 -11.43 -16.23 44.42
N SER A 348 -11.25 -17.38 43.85
CA SER A 348 -11.12 -18.73 44.44
C SER A 348 -11.63 -19.80 43.47
N LEU A 349 -10.72 -20.48 42.87
CA LEU A 349 -10.44 -21.93 42.85
C LEU A 349 -9.38 -22.18 41.80
#